data_f729cabb51f97685500e9081010d2835
#
_entry.id   f729cabb51f97685500e9081010d2835
#
_cell.length_a   1.000
_cell.length_b   1.000
_cell.length_c   1.000
_cell.angle_alpha   90.00
_cell.angle_beta   90.00
_cell.angle_gamma   90.00
#
_symmetry.space_group_name_H-M   'P 1'
#
loop_
_entity.id
_entity.type
_entity.pdbx_description
1 polymer ?
#
loop_
_entity_poly.entity_id
_entity_poly.type
_entity_poly.pdbx_seq_one_letter_code
_entity_poly.pdbx_strand_id
1 'polypeptide(L)'
;IAVGAVLIGLMVLYPYPLFWVVWIGPFAVMTGVLLRLGIWNPFTDIKQGDWSAGLLIGMASLLNGLFWEFWNFGSHHFVAEPVTNPNYWVYNIPYVDVIHLFSEMPLLGYFGYIPFGVLVWQVFIWCGKLFGFNTDLKLFPAE
;
A
#
# COMPACT_ATOMS: atom_id res chain seq x y z
N ILE A 1 -0.03 17.07 -3.88
CA ILE A 1 -1.15 16.94 -4.83
C ILE A 1 -0.65 17.03 -6.26
N ALA A 2 -0.08 18.18 -6.68
CA ALA A 2 0.31 18.38 -8.08
C ALA A 2 1.23 17.29 -8.64
N VAL A 3 2.28 16.92 -7.90
CA VAL A 3 3.21 15.85 -8.31
C VAL A 3 2.47 14.52 -8.52
N GLY A 4 1.60 14.13 -7.58
CA GLY A 4 0.81 12.89 -7.72
C GLY A 4 -0.12 12.92 -8.93
N ALA A 5 -0.80 14.04 -9.17
CA ALA A 5 -1.68 14.19 -10.32
C ALA A 5 -0.90 14.14 -11.66
N VAL A 6 0.25 14.79 -11.73
CA VAL A 6 1.14 14.74 -12.93
C VAL A 6 1.63 13.31 -13.16
N LEU A 7 2.08 12.62 -12.12
CA LEU A 7 2.52 11.22 -12.23
C LEU A 7 1.40 10.31 -12.73
N ILE A 8 0.17 10.46 -12.22
CA ILE A 8 -1.00 9.69 -12.70
C ILE A 8 -1.24 9.97 -14.19
N GLY A 9 -1.20 11.23 -14.61
CA GLY A 9 -1.33 11.59 -16.02
C GLY A 9 -0.24 10.97 -16.89
N LEU A 10 1.02 11.00 -16.44
CA LEU A 10 2.15 10.39 -17.14
C LEU A 10 2.03 8.86 -17.19
N MET A 11 1.52 8.23 -16.14
CA MET A 11 1.29 6.77 -16.11
C MET A 11 0.27 6.34 -17.19
N VAL A 12 -0.76 7.15 -17.45
CA VAL A 12 -1.73 6.86 -18.52
C VAL A 12 -1.05 6.86 -19.90
N LEU A 13 -0.07 7.73 -20.10
CA LEU A 13 0.68 7.83 -21.36
C LEU A 13 1.80 6.79 -21.47
N TYR A 14 2.43 6.45 -20.34
CA TYR A 14 3.58 5.54 -20.24
C TYR A 14 3.34 4.45 -19.18
N PRO A 15 2.38 3.56 -19.37
CA PRO A 15 1.96 2.61 -18.32
C PRO A 15 3.07 1.63 -17.92
N TYR A 16 3.88 1.16 -18.87
CA TYR A 16 4.91 0.15 -18.59
C TYR A 16 6.02 0.66 -17.65
N PRO A 17 6.71 1.80 -17.90
CA PRO A 17 7.74 2.29 -16.99
C PRO A 17 7.17 2.92 -15.71
N LEU A 18 5.91 3.31 -15.69
CA LEU A 18 5.28 4.02 -14.58
C LEU A 18 4.18 3.20 -13.86
N PHE A 19 4.18 1.87 -14.01
CA PHE A 19 3.17 1.01 -13.35
C PHE A 19 3.08 1.24 -11.84
N TRP A 20 4.20 1.49 -11.17
CA TRP A 20 4.29 1.76 -9.74
C TRP A 20 3.52 3.01 -9.30
N VAL A 21 3.24 3.92 -10.21
CA VAL A 21 2.48 5.15 -9.93
C VAL A 21 1.03 4.84 -9.55
N VAL A 22 0.50 3.66 -9.92
CA VAL A 22 -0.85 3.23 -9.50
C VAL A 22 -1.01 3.28 -7.96
N TRP A 23 0.05 3.10 -7.22
CA TRP A 23 0.08 3.17 -5.76
C TRP A 23 0.52 4.55 -5.25
N ILE A 24 1.63 5.06 -5.77
CA ILE A 24 2.27 6.29 -5.27
C ILE A 24 1.52 7.55 -5.69
N GLY A 25 0.92 7.55 -6.88
CA GLY A 25 0.17 8.70 -7.40
C GLY A 25 -1.05 9.03 -6.53
N PRO A 26 -2.03 8.10 -6.39
CA PRO A 26 -3.18 8.29 -5.51
C PRO A 26 -2.79 8.56 -4.05
N PHE A 27 -1.80 7.84 -3.52
CA PHE A 27 -1.24 8.06 -2.19
C PHE A 27 -0.79 9.52 -2.00
N ALA A 28 0.01 10.08 -2.92
CA ALA A 28 0.50 11.44 -2.83
C ALA A 28 -0.62 12.49 -2.96
N VAL A 29 -1.61 12.23 -3.82
CA VAL A 29 -2.79 13.11 -3.97
C VAL A 29 -3.62 13.10 -2.70
N MET A 30 -3.97 11.92 -2.18
CA MET A 30 -4.82 11.77 -0.99
C MET A 30 -4.15 12.36 0.24
N THR A 31 -2.86 12.07 0.47
CA THR A 31 -2.09 12.69 1.56
C THR A 31 -2.16 14.22 1.48
N GLY A 32 -1.88 14.77 0.31
CA GLY A 32 -1.88 16.22 0.12
C GLY A 32 -3.26 16.87 0.30
N VAL A 33 -4.34 16.17 -0.06
CA VAL A 33 -5.71 16.66 0.15
C VAL A 33 -6.07 16.61 1.63
N LEU A 34 -5.81 15.49 2.32
CA LEU A 34 -6.08 15.35 3.76
C LEU A 34 -5.35 16.41 4.58
N LEU A 35 -4.04 16.63 4.29
CA LEU A 35 -3.26 17.68 4.94
C LEU A 35 -3.82 19.08 4.70
N ARG A 36 -4.28 19.39 3.49
CA ARG A 36 -4.90 20.68 3.17
C ARG A 36 -6.22 20.92 3.90
N LEU A 37 -6.99 19.86 4.10
CA LEU A 37 -8.28 19.91 4.80
C LEU A 37 -8.10 19.89 6.32
N GLY A 38 -6.87 19.80 6.84
CA GLY A 38 -6.61 19.66 8.27
C GLY A 38 -7.15 18.35 8.87
N ILE A 39 -7.32 17.33 8.01
CA ILE A 39 -7.79 16.02 8.44
C ILE A 39 -6.59 15.20 8.85
N TRP A 40 -6.65 14.61 10.06
CA TRP A 40 -5.61 13.72 10.53
C TRP A 40 -5.35 12.59 9.52
N ASN A 41 -4.08 12.32 9.28
CA ASN A 41 -3.61 11.20 8.48
C ASN A 41 -2.22 10.77 8.98
N PRO A 42 -1.69 9.61 8.58
CA PRO A 42 -0.44 9.07 9.09
C PRO A 42 0.80 9.97 8.95
N PHE A 43 0.71 11.05 8.19
CA PHE A 43 1.79 12.02 7.97
C PHE A 43 1.53 13.40 8.59
N THR A 44 0.48 13.55 9.39
CA THR A 44 0.14 14.84 10.01
C THR A 44 1.30 15.38 10.84
N ASP A 45 1.96 14.52 11.61
CA ASP A 45 2.97 14.89 12.59
C ASP A 45 4.42 14.81 12.06
N ILE A 46 4.57 14.57 10.73
CA ILE A 46 5.89 14.41 10.08
C ILE A 46 6.77 15.67 10.21
N LYS A 47 6.16 16.86 10.28
CA LYS A 47 6.89 18.13 10.48
C LYS A 47 7.54 18.23 11.85
N GLN A 48 7.03 17.51 12.83
CA GLN A 48 7.59 17.37 14.17
C GLN A 48 8.62 16.23 14.26
N GLY A 49 8.86 15.53 13.14
CA GLY A 49 9.76 14.39 13.07
C GLY A 49 9.10 13.06 13.47
N ASP A 50 7.80 13.05 13.73
CA ASP A 50 7.06 11.82 14.06
C ASP A 50 6.58 11.09 12.80
N TRP A 51 7.21 9.97 12.52
CA TRP A 51 6.91 9.05 11.43
C TRP A 51 6.15 7.81 11.91
N SER A 52 5.88 7.69 13.20
CA SER A 52 5.42 6.46 13.86
C SER A 52 4.17 5.90 13.22
N ALA A 53 3.14 6.71 12.98
CA ALA A 53 1.88 6.24 12.39
C ALA A 53 2.08 5.71 10.97
N GLY A 54 2.82 6.43 10.13
CA GLY A 54 3.09 5.99 8.75
C GLY A 54 3.92 4.71 8.70
N LEU A 55 4.97 4.62 9.51
CA LEU A 55 5.80 3.43 9.60
C LEU A 55 5.04 2.23 10.15
N LEU A 56 4.26 2.40 11.21
CA LEU A 56 3.47 1.31 11.80
C LEU A 56 2.47 0.73 10.78
N ILE A 57 1.71 1.58 10.10
CA ILE A 57 0.74 1.16 9.09
C ILE A 57 1.46 0.48 7.91
N GLY A 58 2.56 1.07 7.43
CA GLY A 58 3.35 0.50 6.33
C GLY A 58 3.92 -0.87 6.67
N MET A 59 4.50 -1.02 7.87
CA MET A 59 5.05 -2.29 8.33
C MET A 59 3.97 -3.34 8.61
N ALA A 60 2.82 -2.95 9.16
CA ALA A 60 1.68 -3.85 9.34
C ALA A 60 1.16 -4.35 7.98
N SER A 61 1.12 -3.48 6.97
CA SER A 61 0.74 -3.86 5.62
C SER A 61 1.77 -4.78 4.96
N LEU A 62 3.06 -4.53 5.15
CA LEU A 62 4.12 -5.42 4.67
C LEU A 62 3.99 -6.82 5.30
N LEU A 63 3.77 -6.89 6.60
CA LEU A 63 3.54 -8.17 7.30
C LEU A 63 2.30 -8.89 6.77
N ASN A 64 1.21 -8.17 6.56
CA ASN A 64 0.00 -8.74 5.96
C ASN A 64 0.27 -9.24 4.53
N GLY A 65 1.05 -8.48 3.74
CA GLY A 65 1.47 -8.88 2.41
C GLY A 65 2.29 -10.17 2.39
N LEU A 66 3.18 -10.37 3.36
CA LEU A 66 3.92 -11.62 3.52
C LEU A 66 2.99 -12.82 3.72
N PHE A 67 1.98 -12.71 4.59
CA PHE A 67 0.97 -13.77 4.77
C PHE A 67 0.13 -13.99 3.52
N TRP A 68 -0.26 -12.92 2.84
CA TRP A 68 -1.04 -12.97 1.62
C TRP A 68 -0.31 -13.75 0.52
N GLU A 69 0.97 -13.46 0.31
CA GLU A 69 1.82 -14.15 -0.66
C GLU A 69 2.11 -15.60 -0.25
N PHE A 70 2.30 -15.85 1.03
CA PHE A 70 2.46 -17.21 1.55
C PHE A 70 1.22 -18.07 1.27
N TRP A 71 0.02 -17.55 1.44
CA TRP A 71 -1.20 -18.27 1.12
C TRP A 71 -1.37 -18.47 -0.39
N ASN A 72 -1.06 -17.47 -1.20
CA ASN A 72 -1.08 -17.63 -2.65
C ASN A 72 -0.15 -18.76 -3.08
N PHE A 73 1.12 -18.71 -2.67
CA PHE A 73 2.12 -19.73 -2.97
C PHE A 73 1.71 -21.11 -2.44
N GLY A 74 1.29 -21.20 -1.19
CA GLY A 74 0.91 -22.46 -0.53
C GLY A 74 -0.31 -23.12 -1.17
N SER A 75 -1.24 -22.34 -1.69
CA SER A 75 -2.44 -22.86 -2.35
C SER A 75 -2.16 -23.61 -3.66
N HIS A 76 -0.96 -23.45 -4.20
CA HIS A 76 -0.50 -24.16 -5.40
C HIS A 76 0.58 -25.20 -5.09
N HIS A 77 1.56 -24.86 -4.27
CA HIS A 77 2.77 -25.67 -4.08
C HIS A 77 2.65 -26.75 -2.99
N PHE A 78 1.72 -26.60 -2.04
CA PHE A 78 1.57 -27.53 -0.91
C PHE A 78 0.39 -28.50 -1.05
N VAL A 79 -0.32 -28.47 -2.17
CA VAL A 79 -1.43 -29.39 -2.43
C VAL A 79 -1.02 -30.48 -3.43
N ALA A 80 -1.46 -31.72 -3.18
CA ALA A 80 -1.14 -32.87 -4.01
C ALA A 80 -1.99 -32.96 -5.30
N GLU A 81 -3.13 -32.32 -5.32
CA GLU A 81 -4.09 -32.30 -6.43
C GLU A 81 -4.09 -30.95 -7.14
N PRO A 82 -4.56 -30.87 -8.39
CA PRO A 82 -4.57 -29.60 -9.11
C PRO A 82 -5.36 -28.53 -8.37
N VAL A 83 -4.82 -27.35 -8.46
CA VAL A 83 -5.14 -26.11 -7.78
C VAL A 83 -6.58 -25.96 -7.34
N THR A 84 -6.79 -25.92 -6.03
CA THR A 84 -8.08 -25.61 -5.42
C THR A 84 -8.35 -24.11 -5.32
N ASN A 85 -7.32 -23.24 -5.54
CA ASN A 85 -7.44 -21.81 -5.54
C ASN A 85 -7.63 -21.28 -6.97
N PRO A 86 -8.86 -20.92 -7.38
CA PRO A 86 -9.12 -20.38 -8.71
C PRO A 86 -8.52 -18.97 -8.91
N ASN A 87 -8.10 -18.32 -7.84
CA ASN A 87 -7.51 -16.99 -7.85
C ASN A 87 -5.98 -17.03 -7.63
N TYR A 88 -5.33 -18.17 -7.84
CA TYR A 88 -3.86 -18.22 -7.81
C TYR A 88 -3.28 -17.28 -8.88
N TRP A 89 -2.29 -16.50 -8.48
CA TRP A 89 -1.65 -15.53 -9.36
C TRP A 89 -0.14 -15.62 -9.31
N VAL A 90 0.47 -15.23 -10.42
CA VAL A 90 1.91 -15.05 -10.61
C VAL A 90 2.19 -13.61 -11.03
N TYR A 91 3.41 -13.16 -10.81
CA TYR A 91 3.81 -11.80 -11.13
C TYR A 91 4.66 -11.75 -12.40
N ASN A 92 4.48 -10.68 -13.17
CA ASN A 92 5.34 -10.27 -14.26
C ASN A 92 5.46 -8.75 -14.18
N ILE A 93 6.26 -8.28 -13.20
CA ILE A 93 6.33 -6.87 -12.85
C ILE A 93 7.58 -6.27 -13.52
N PRO A 94 7.43 -5.26 -14.39
CA PRO A 94 8.58 -4.60 -15.03
C PRO A 94 9.62 -4.15 -14.00
N TYR A 95 10.89 -4.43 -14.27
CA TYR A 95 12.09 -4.06 -13.48
C TYR A 95 12.19 -4.68 -12.08
N VAL A 96 11.12 -5.24 -11.54
CA VAL A 96 11.01 -5.72 -10.16
C VAL A 96 11.16 -7.24 -10.08
N ASP A 97 10.86 -7.93 -11.17
CA ASP A 97 10.82 -9.39 -11.28
C ASP A 97 12.22 -9.98 -11.47
N VAL A 98 13.12 -9.75 -10.49
CA VAL A 98 14.55 -10.15 -10.59
C VAL A 98 15.02 -11.07 -9.47
N ILE A 99 14.46 -10.99 -8.27
CA ILE A 99 14.84 -11.81 -7.11
C ILE A 99 13.57 -12.39 -6.49
N HIS A 100 13.45 -13.71 -6.54
CA HIS A 100 12.38 -14.45 -5.87
C HIS A 100 12.94 -15.16 -4.63
N LEU A 101 12.18 -15.19 -3.53
CA LEU A 101 12.54 -15.90 -2.31
C LEU A 101 11.73 -17.20 -2.21
N PHE A 102 10.58 -17.13 -1.53
CA PHE A 102 9.76 -18.31 -1.25
C PHE A 102 8.37 -18.24 -1.90
N SER A 103 8.01 -17.12 -2.51
CA SER A 103 6.68 -16.87 -3.07
C SER A 103 6.77 -16.42 -4.53
N GLU A 104 5.62 -16.28 -5.16
CA GLU A 104 5.51 -15.74 -6.51
C GLU A 104 5.89 -14.25 -6.59
N MET A 105 5.75 -13.52 -5.48
CA MET A 105 6.12 -12.10 -5.40
C MET A 105 7.65 -11.94 -5.40
N PRO A 106 8.22 -11.16 -6.32
CA PRO A 106 9.63 -10.80 -6.26
C PRO A 106 9.92 -9.93 -5.03
N LEU A 107 11.15 -10.05 -4.50
CA LEU A 107 11.55 -9.35 -3.26
C LEU A 107 11.25 -7.86 -3.29
N LEU A 108 11.55 -7.17 -4.39
CA LEU A 108 11.28 -5.74 -4.54
C LEU A 108 9.78 -5.43 -4.59
N GLY A 109 8.95 -6.38 -5.02
CA GLY A 109 7.49 -6.23 -5.05
C GLY A 109 6.89 -6.08 -3.65
N TYR A 110 7.48 -6.72 -2.64
CA TYR A 110 7.02 -6.59 -1.26
C TYR A 110 7.04 -5.16 -0.74
N PHE A 111 7.98 -4.33 -1.18
CA PHE A 111 8.01 -2.92 -0.79
C PHE A 111 6.79 -2.14 -1.26
N GLY A 112 6.06 -2.63 -2.26
CA GLY A 112 4.80 -2.06 -2.71
C GLY A 112 3.68 -2.14 -1.65
N TYR A 113 3.74 -3.10 -0.73
CA TYR A 113 2.77 -3.21 0.36
C TYR A 113 2.83 -2.03 1.33
N ILE A 114 3.99 -1.39 1.51
CA ILE A 114 4.16 -0.27 2.42
C ILE A 114 3.27 0.93 2.01
N PRO A 115 3.43 1.51 0.81
CA PRO A 115 2.57 2.60 0.37
C PRO A 115 1.12 2.16 0.14
N PHE A 116 0.89 0.91 -0.26
CA PHE A 116 -0.44 0.34 -0.40
C PHE A 116 -1.22 0.37 0.92
N GLY A 117 -0.62 -0.09 2.03
CA GLY A 117 -1.28 -0.06 3.33
C GLY A 117 -1.64 1.34 3.79
N VAL A 118 -0.75 2.30 3.57
CA VAL A 118 -1.05 3.70 3.90
C VAL A 118 -2.16 4.27 3.00
N LEU A 119 -2.17 3.92 1.72
CA LEU A 119 -3.24 4.31 0.80
C LEU A 119 -4.60 3.74 1.26
N VAL A 120 -4.65 2.46 1.63
CA VAL A 120 -5.86 1.83 2.18
C VAL A 120 -6.33 2.54 3.44
N TRP A 121 -5.40 2.90 4.34
CA TRP A 121 -5.73 3.66 5.55
C TRP A 121 -6.30 5.05 5.22
N GLN A 122 -5.80 5.73 4.21
CA GLN A 122 -6.34 7.00 3.74
C GLN A 122 -7.77 6.85 3.18
N VAL A 123 -8.06 5.76 2.46
CA VAL A 123 -9.43 5.44 2.04
C VAL A 123 -10.32 5.24 3.27
N PHE A 124 -9.83 4.52 4.30
CA PHE A 124 -10.55 4.35 5.56
C PHE A 124 -10.84 5.69 6.27
N ILE A 125 -9.89 6.65 6.25
CA ILE A 125 -10.12 8.01 6.76
C ILE A 125 -11.27 8.70 6.01
N TRP A 126 -11.33 8.60 4.69
CA TRP A 126 -12.43 9.13 3.91
C TRP A 126 -13.75 8.45 4.25
N CYS A 127 -13.76 7.14 4.44
CA CYS A 127 -14.95 6.43 4.93
C CYS A 127 -15.39 6.96 6.31
N GLY A 128 -14.44 7.19 7.22
CA GLY A 128 -14.72 7.80 8.52
C GLY A 128 -15.39 9.16 8.42
N LYS A 129 -14.92 10.00 7.50
CA LYS A 129 -15.54 11.31 7.24
C LYS A 129 -16.93 11.19 6.62
N LEU A 130 -17.13 10.25 5.72
CA LEU A 130 -18.41 10.03 5.06
C LEU A 130 -19.46 9.44 6.01
N PHE A 131 -19.06 8.49 6.85
CA PHE A 131 -19.98 7.74 7.73
C PHE A 131 -19.95 8.21 9.20
N GLY A 132 -19.14 9.20 9.55
CA GLY A 132 -19.14 9.84 10.86
C GLY A 132 -18.46 9.05 11.99
N PHE A 133 -17.44 8.25 11.71
CA PHE A 133 -16.68 7.54 12.75
C PHE A 133 -15.22 8.04 12.83
N ASN A 134 -14.60 7.86 14.01
CA ASN A 134 -13.21 8.26 14.24
C ASN A 134 -12.23 7.28 13.62
N THR A 135 -11.24 7.80 12.92
CA THR A 135 -10.17 7.04 12.24
C THR A 135 -8.78 7.42 12.72
N ASP A 136 -8.67 8.27 13.75
CA ASP A 136 -7.37 8.70 14.27
C ASP A 136 -6.67 7.55 14.97
N LEU A 137 -5.43 7.29 14.59
CA LEU A 137 -4.58 6.30 15.25
C LEU A 137 -3.87 6.98 16.43
N LYS A 138 -4.31 6.68 17.64
CA LYS A 138 -3.66 7.12 18.88
C LYS A 138 -2.65 6.06 19.32
N LEU A 139 -1.37 6.28 19.04
CA LEU A 139 -0.31 5.36 19.41
C LEU A 139 0.08 5.44 20.89
N PHE A 140 -0.12 6.62 21.48
CA PHE A 140 0.18 6.86 22.89
C PHE A 140 -0.99 7.63 23.53
N PRO A 141 -1.36 7.33 24.78
CA PRO A 141 -2.30 8.18 25.51
C PRO A 141 -1.71 9.60 25.59
N ALA A 142 -2.53 10.62 25.40
CA ALA A 142 -2.13 11.99 25.73
C ALA A 142 -1.83 12.03 27.24
N GLU A 143 -0.61 12.45 27.62
CA GLU A 143 -0.24 12.71 29.01
C GLU A 143 -1.07 13.87 29.58
#